data_30a1c7449e880180f3bc7752d7e6283a
#
_entry.id   30a1c7449e880180f3bc7752d7e6283a
#
_cell.length_a   1.000
_cell.length_b   1.000
_cell.length_c   1.000
_cell.angle_alpha   90.00
_cell.angle_beta   90.00
_cell.angle_gamma   90.00
#
_symmetry.space_group_name_H-M   'P 1'
#
loop_
_entity.id
_entity.type
_entity.pdbx_description
1 polymer ?
#
loop_
_entity_poly.entity_id
_entity_poly.type
_entity_poly.pdbx_seq_one_letter_code
_entity_poly.pdbx_strand_id
1 'polypeptide(L)'
;MSIRTSLKKVLPPISITEQEALDAGDVWIESSIYQGKPDMQALRDIPQAKLSAEEQAFMDGPVTELLNMIDDFELGNGKHIPQDVLDFLGKNRFFSMIIPKKFGGLEFSPYANSTIVATIAAKSGAIAVTVMVPNSLGPGELLMHYGTTEQQDYWLPRLADGRDIPCFALTSPEAGSDAGAIPDAAIVTKGEFNGEEVLGLRVSWDKRYITLTQFAAVLGLAFKVFDPDQLLGDKLELGITCALLPKSHPGVELGNRHDPMGVRFYNGTTRGQDVF
;
A
#
# COMPACT_ATOMS: atom_id res chain seq x y z
N MET A 1 7.62 -43.12 19.12
CA MET A 1 7.33 -42.05 18.14
C MET A 1 7.78 -40.71 18.73
N SER A 2 8.64 -39.96 18.08
CA SER A 2 9.12 -38.68 18.60
C SER A 2 7.98 -37.65 18.66
N ILE A 3 7.93 -36.83 19.73
CA ILE A 3 6.98 -35.70 19.85
C ILE A 3 6.99 -34.85 18.58
N ARG A 4 8.17 -34.64 17.99
CA ARG A 4 8.35 -33.93 16.70
C ARG A 4 7.58 -34.58 15.55
N THR A 5 7.52 -35.92 15.48
CA THR A 5 6.80 -36.64 14.41
C THR A 5 5.29 -36.56 14.60
N SER A 6 4.82 -36.50 15.86
CA SER A 6 3.41 -36.32 16.16
C SER A 6 2.94 -34.89 15.89
N LEU A 7 3.74 -33.88 16.24
CA LEU A 7 3.45 -32.47 15.97
C LEU A 7 3.39 -32.17 14.47
N LYS A 8 4.28 -32.73 13.64
CA LYS A 8 4.24 -32.55 12.17
C LYS A 8 2.94 -33.02 11.50
N LYS A 9 2.20 -33.92 12.16
CA LYS A 9 0.91 -34.41 11.64
C LYS A 9 -0.28 -33.50 11.98
N VAL A 10 -0.11 -32.60 12.93
CA VAL A 10 -1.15 -31.71 13.46
C VAL A 10 -0.98 -30.27 12.95
N LEU A 11 0.26 -29.90 12.61
CA LEU A 11 0.55 -28.58 12.05
C LEU A 11 0.09 -28.51 10.59
N PRO A 12 -0.54 -27.41 10.17
CA PRO A 12 -0.85 -27.17 8.77
C PRO A 12 0.44 -27.18 7.92
N PRO A 13 0.37 -27.57 6.65
CA PRO A 13 1.52 -27.45 5.75
C PRO A 13 1.91 -25.98 5.61
N ILE A 14 3.19 -25.72 5.61
CA ILE A 14 3.73 -24.38 5.33
C ILE A 14 3.41 -24.05 3.87
N SER A 15 2.88 -22.86 3.61
CA SER A 15 2.64 -22.37 2.26
C SER A 15 3.96 -22.10 1.52
N ILE A 16 3.90 -22.00 0.19
CA ILE A 16 5.10 -21.68 -0.61
C ILE A 16 5.68 -20.33 -0.18
N THR A 17 4.85 -19.33 0.04
CA THR A 17 5.27 -17.98 0.49
C THR A 17 5.94 -18.00 1.86
N GLU A 18 5.39 -18.79 2.81
CA GLU A 18 6.02 -18.97 4.12
C GLU A 18 7.37 -19.70 4.02
N GLN A 19 7.46 -20.70 3.13
CA GLN A 19 8.72 -21.40 2.89
C GLN A 19 9.76 -20.46 2.27
N GLU A 20 9.41 -19.65 1.29
CA GLU A 20 10.28 -18.64 0.69
C GLU A 20 10.77 -17.63 1.72
N ALA A 21 9.89 -17.15 2.61
CA ALA A 21 10.26 -16.26 3.71
C ALA A 21 11.24 -16.92 4.70
N LEU A 22 11.05 -18.22 5.01
CA LEU A 22 11.95 -18.97 5.86
C LEU A 22 13.31 -19.24 5.18
N ASP A 23 13.29 -19.50 3.88
CA ASP A 23 14.48 -19.80 3.08
C ASP A 23 15.32 -18.52 2.84
N ALA A 24 14.71 -17.35 2.82
CA ALA A 24 15.41 -16.07 2.81
C ALA A 24 16.32 -15.87 4.02
N GLY A 25 16.02 -16.52 5.15
CA GLY A 25 16.94 -16.74 6.28
C GLY A 25 17.29 -15.48 7.08
N ASP A 26 16.66 -14.36 6.80
CA ASP A 26 16.98 -13.09 7.41
C ASP A 26 16.15 -12.89 8.68
N VAL A 27 16.68 -13.38 9.78
CA VAL A 27 16.06 -13.21 11.12
C VAL A 27 16.99 -12.36 11.96
N TRP A 28 16.59 -11.15 12.25
CA TRP A 28 17.39 -10.24 13.06
C TRP A 28 17.29 -10.58 14.57
N ILE A 29 17.06 -9.62 15.43
CA ILE A 29 16.99 -9.79 16.89
C ILE A 29 15.84 -10.67 17.34
N GLU A 30 14.78 -10.79 16.55
CA GLU A 30 13.58 -11.59 16.86
C GLU A 30 13.95 -13.04 17.22
N SER A 31 14.94 -13.63 16.56
CA SER A 31 15.33 -15.02 16.86
C SER A 31 15.83 -15.17 18.29
N SER A 32 16.58 -14.20 18.80
CA SER A 32 17.10 -14.21 20.17
C SER A 32 15.98 -14.02 21.20
N ILE A 33 14.95 -13.23 20.87
CA ILE A 33 13.75 -13.02 21.70
C ILE A 33 12.96 -14.34 21.79
N TYR A 34 12.68 -14.98 20.65
CA TYR A 34 11.95 -16.26 20.61
C TYR A 34 12.70 -17.38 21.32
N GLN A 35 14.03 -17.37 21.35
CA GLN A 35 14.84 -18.32 22.12
C GLN A 35 14.89 -18.03 23.62
N GLY A 36 14.27 -16.93 24.09
CA GLY A 36 14.30 -16.49 25.46
C GLY A 36 15.67 -15.96 25.91
N LYS A 37 16.51 -15.55 24.97
CA LYS A 37 17.87 -15.02 25.22
C LYS A 37 18.06 -13.72 24.41
N PRO A 38 17.28 -12.66 24.68
CA PRO A 38 17.35 -11.42 23.91
C PRO A 38 18.73 -10.77 24.02
N ASP A 39 19.33 -10.45 22.89
CA ASP A 39 20.55 -9.65 22.83
C ASP A 39 20.22 -8.16 22.96
N MET A 40 20.06 -7.72 24.21
CA MET A 40 19.75 -6.31 24.50
C MET A 40 20.91 -5.38 24.22
N GLN A 41 22.14 -5.90 24.10
CA GLN A 41 23.29 -5.07 23.73
C GLN A 41 23.24 -4.72 22.23
N ALA A 42 22.93 -5.69 21.38
CA ALA A 42 22.73 -5.44 19.94
C ALA A 42 21.68 -4.33 19.67
N LEU A 43 20.60 -4.29 20.48
CA LEU A 43 19.61 -3.20 20.38
C LEU A 43 20.20 -1.83 20.79
N ARG A 44 21.00 -1.79 21.86
CA ARG A 44 21.61 -0.54 22.35
C ARG A 44 22.68 -0.01 21.39
N ASP A 45 23.33 -0.89 20.66
CA ASP A 45 24.41 -0.56 19.74
C ASP A 45 23.89 -0.04 18.38
N ILE A 46 22.57 -0.08 18.14
CA ILE A 46 21.95 0.49 16.94
C ILE A 46 22.14 2.02 16.98
N PRO A 47 22.75 2.61 15.93
CA PRO A 47 22.86 4.04 15.84
C PRO A 47 21.49 4.73 15.87
N GLN A 48 21.32 5.72 16.73
CA GLN A 48 20.09 6.51 16.73
C GLN A 48 19.96 7.29 15.42
N ALA A 49 18.88 7.02 14.68
CA ALA A 49 18.52 7.83 13.54
C ALA A 49 18.19 9.28 13.99
N LYS A 50 18.54 10.24 13.14
CA LYS A 50 18.25 11.67 13.37
C LYS A 50 17.65 12.25 12.10
N LEU A 51 16.77 13.22 12.27
CA LEU A 51 16.27 14.01 11.16
C LEU A 51 17.40 14.86 10.57
N SER A 52 17.45 14.96 9.25
CA SER A 52 18.25 15.97 8.55
C SER A 52 17.69 17.37 8.83
N ALA A 53 18.44 18.41 8.48
CA ALA A 53 17.96 19.78 8.63
C ALA A 53 16.69 20.07 7.83
N GLU A 54 16.54 19.47 6.63
CA GLU A 54 15.37 19.60 5.79
C GLU A 54 14.15 18.88 6.40
N GLU A 55 14.33 17.66 6.89
CA GLU A 55 13.30 16.90 7.57
C GLU A 55 12.83 17.57 8.87
N GLN A 56 13.77 18.14 9.63
CA GLN A 56 13.44 18.91 10.83
C GLN A 56 12.66 20.19 10.48
N ALA A 57 13.06 20.92 9.43
CA ALA A 57 12.32 22.09 8.97
C ALA A 57 10.91 21.75 8.52
N PHE A 58 10.70 20.59 7.92
CA PHE A 58 9.37 20.09 7.56
C PHE A 58 8.51 19.80 8.80
N MET A 59 9.11 19.22 9.84
CA MET A 59 8.43 19.01 11.14
C MET A 59 8.02 20.33 11.79
N ASP A 60 8.95 21.30 11.83
CA ASP A 60 8.75 22.57 12.51
C ASP A 60 7.78 23.49 11.77
N GLY A 61 7.71 23.39 10.44
CA GLY A 61 6.83 24.18 9.57
C GLY A 61 5.55 23.41 9.16
N PRO A 62 5.57 22.71 8.02
CA PRO A 62 4.37 22.09 7.44
C PRO A 62 3.62 21.15 8.38
N VAL A 63 4.33 20.33 9.18
CA VAL A 63 3.66 19.43 10.12
C VAL A 63 2.96 20.22 11.23
N THR A 64 3.64 21.22 11.81
CA THR A 64 3.06 22.08 12.86
C THR A 64 1.84 22.83 12.32
N GLU A 65 1.89 23.36 11.10
CA GLU A 65 0.76 24.04 10.47
C GLU A 65 -0.40 23.09 10.25
N LEU A 66 -0.17 21.89 9.73
CA LEU A 66 -1.18 20.85 9.56
C LEU A 66 -1.90 20.54 10.89
N LEU A 67 -1.12 20.36 11.99
CA LEU A 67 -1.71 20.04 13.29
C LEU A 67 -2.67 21.14 13.79
N ASN A 68 -2.42 22.39 13.43
CA ASN A 68 -3.31 23.51 13.77
C ASN A 68 -4.58 23.55 12.92
N MET A 69 -4.59 22.94 11.74
CA MET A 69 -5.75 22.84 10.86
C MET A 69 -6.71 21.71 11.26
N ILE A 70 -6.24 20.71 12.03
CA ILE A 70 -6.99 19.49 12.34
C ILE A 70 -7.93 19.70 13.52
N ASP A 71 -9.23 19.50 13.29
CA ASP A 71 -10.24 19.28 14.33
C ASP A 71 -10.63 17.79 14.37
N ASP A 72 -9.93 17.01 15.21
CA ASP A 72 -10.14 15.56 15.29
C ASP A 72 -11.50 15.20 15.91
N PHE A 73 -12.07 16.05 16.75
CA PHE A 73 -13.41 15.83 17.29
C PHE A 73 -14.48 15.85 16.19
N GLU A 74 -14.40 16.81 15.27
CA GLU A 74 -15.31 16.90 14.14
C GLU A 74 -15.12 15.72 13.16
N LEU A 75 -13.88 15.31 12.90
CA LEU A 75 -13.57 14.11 12.10
C LEU A 75 -14.12 12.85 12.76
N GLY A 76 -13.97 12.72 14.09
CA GLY A 76 -14.50 11.62 14.89
C GLY A 76 -16.02 11.54 14.86
N ASN A 77 -16.72 12.68 14.70
CA ASN A 77 -18.16 12.76 14.55
C ASN A 77 -18.67 12.47 13.11
N GLY A 78 -17.81 11.96 12.26
CA GLY A 78 -18.17 11.48 10.91
C GLY A 78 -18.09 12.53 9.81
N LYS A 79 -17.56 13.73 10.09
CA LYS A 79 -17.28 14.72 9.06
C LYS A 79 -16.19 14.20 8.11
N HIS A 80 -16.25 14.66 6.88
CA HIS A 80 -15.16 14.41 5.91
C HIS A 80 -13.97 15.29 6.27
N ILE A 81 -12.77 14.84 5.82
CA ILE A 81 -11.58 15.68 5.88
C ILE A 81 -11.87 16.95 5.06
N PRO A 82 -11.71 18.15 5.64
CA PRO A 82 -11.94 19.40 4.93
C PRO A 82 -11.06 19.53 3.68
N GLN A 83 -11.60 20.15 2.63
CA GLN A 83 -10.88 20.26 1.35
C GLN A 83 -9.59 21.07 1.47
N ASP A 84 -9.59 22.12 2.29
CA ASP A 84 -8.40 22.93 2.58
C ASP A 84 -7.28 22.13 3.25
N VAL A 85 -7.63 21.16 4.10
CA VAL A 85 -6.64 20.21 4.68
C VAL A 85 -6.09 19.29 3.59
N LEU A 86 -6.93 18.76 2.70
CA LEU A 86 -6.48 17.92 1.59
C LEU A 86 -5.58 18.69 0.62
N ASP A 87 -5.95 19.91 0.28
CA ASP A 87 -5.19 20.80 -0.57
C ASP A 87 -3.83 21.15 0.07
N PHE A 88 -3.82 21.37 1.37
CA PHE A 88 -2.59 21.60 2.14
C PHE A 88 -1.66 20.40 2.12
N LEU A 89 -2.21 19.19 2.32
CA LEU A 89 -1.44 17.95 2.26
C LEU A 89 -0.79 17.75 0.89
N GLY A 90 -1.54 17.95 -0.19
CA GLY A 90 -1.03 17.84 -1.57
C GLY A 90 0.04 18.90 -1.86
N LYS A 91 -0.26 20.18 -1.59
CA LYS A 91 0.64 21.31 -1.83
C LYS A 91 1.99 21.15 -1.11
N ASN A 92 1.96 20.65 0.12
CA ASN A 92 3.16 20.46 0.94
C ASN A 92 3.78 19.06 0.79
N ARG A 93 3.36 18.26 -0.19
CA ARG A 93 3.98 16.96 -0.52
C ARG A 93 3.88 15.89 0.57
N PHE A 94 2.88 15.96 1.44
CA PHE A 94 2.65 14.92 2.45
C PHE A 94 2.35 13.55 1.85
N PHE A 95 1.87 13.47 0.61
CA PHE A 95 1.62 12.21 -0.10
C PHE A 95 2.83 11.60 -0.79
N SER A 96 3.98 12.28 -0.74
CA SER A 96 5.18 11.91 -1.49
C SER A 96 6.48 12.04 -0.69
N MET A 97 6.42 11.78 0.61
CA MET A 97 7.59 11.85 1.47
C MET A 97 8.70 10.87 1.03
N ILE A 98 8.33 9.69 0.55
CA ILE A 98 9.27 8.66 0.09
C ILE A 98 9.66 8.78 -1.40
N ILE A 99 8.88 9.52 -2.20
CA ILE A 99 9.15 9.65 -3.64
C ILE A 99 10.40 10.51 -3.85
N PRO A 100 11.34 10.08 -4.73
CA PRO A 100 12.56 10.84 -5.00
C PRO A 100 12.32 12.26 -5.51
N LYS A 101 13.23 13.17 -5.15
CA LYS A 101 13.17 14.59 -5.57
C LYS A 101 13.13 14.77 -7.09
N LYS A 102 13.80 13.88 -7.85
CA LYS A 102 13.75 13.92 -9.32
C LYS A 102 12.34 13.79 -9.90
N PHE A 103 11.40 13.20 -9.16
CA PHE A 103 9.98 13.08 -9.52
C PHE A 103 9.10 14.09 -8.76
N GLY A 104 9.70 15.03 -8.03
CA GLY A 104 8.99 16.08 -7.28
C GLY A 104 8.54 15.67 -5.88
N GLY A 105 8.97 14.53 -5.36
CA GLY A 105 8.78 14.12 -3.96
C GLY A 105 9.79 14.75 -3.00
N LEU A 106 9.72 14.38 -1.73
CA LEU A 106 10.61 14.91 -0.69
C LEU A 106 11.87 14.07 -0.47
N GLU A 107 11.84 12.78 -0.87
CA GLU A 107 12.97 11.85 -0.66
C GLU A 107 13.45 11.77 0.79
N PHE A 108 12.49 11.78 1.72
CA PHE A 108 12.76 11.73 3.15
C PHE A 108 13.16 10.32 3.58
N SER A 109 13.95 10.28 4.66
CA SER A 109 14.36 9.01 5.27
C SER A 109 13.16 8.24 5.84
N PRO A 110 13.24 6.90 5.97
CA PRO A 110 12.22 6.10 6.66
C PRO A 110 11.97 6.58 8.10
N TYR A 111 13.00 7.10 8.76
CA TYR A 111 12.87 7.67 10.11
C TYR A 111 12.03 8.94 10.11
N ALA A 112 12.24 9.85 9.17
CA ALA A 112 11.43 11.05 9.02
C ALA A 112 9.98 10.72 8.68
N ASN A 113 9.75 9.84 7.70
CA ASN A 113 8.41 9.37 7.36
C ASN A 113 7.66 8.82 8.60
N SER A 114 8.31 7.94 9.35
CA SER A 114 7.74 7.36 10.58
C SER A 114 7.48 8.42 11.64
N THR A 115 8.41 9.36 11.86
CA THR A 115 8.29 10.43 12.85
C THR A 115 7.15 11.40 12.52
N ILE A 116 7.03 11.79 11.25
CA ILE A 116 5.96 12.67 10.76
C ILE A 116 4.60 12.00 10.96
N VAL A 117 4.45 10.75 10.50
CA VAL A 117 3.19 10.00 10.65
C VAL A 117 2.83 9.82 12.12
N ALA A 118 3.78 9.47 12.99
CA ALA A 118 3.53 9.32 14.43
C ALA A 118 3.10 10.64 15.08
N THR A 119 3.70 11.76 14.68
CA THR A 119 3.34 13.10 15.18
C THR A 119 1.91 13.49 14.77
N ILE A 120 1.54 13.23 13.52
CA ILE A 120 0.17 13.47 13.04
C ILE A 120 -0.81 12.54 13.76
N ALA A 121 -0.45 11.26 13.98
CA ALA A 121 -1.30 10.27 14.64
C ALA A 121 -1.60 10.65 16.09
N ALA A 122 -0.69 11.33 16.78
CA ALA A 122 -0.94 11.85 18.12
C ALA A 122 -2.06 12.91 18.17
N LYS A 123 -2.38 13.55 17.05
CA LYS A 123 -3.49 14.51 16.91
C LYS A 123 -4.71 13.88 16.25
N SER A 124 -4.54 13.15 15.14
CA SER A 124 -5.62 12.53 14.39
C SER A 124 -5.17 11.26 13.66
N GLY A 125 -5.77 10.12 14.06
CA GLY A 125 -5.57 8.86 13.36
C GLY A 125 -6.08 8.89 11.92
N ALA A 126 -7.16 9.60 11.63
CA ALA A 126 -7.74 9.73 10.30
C ALA A 126 -6.77 10.42 9.32
N ILE A 127 -6.18 11.53 9.72
CA ILE A 127 -5.21 12.26 8.90
C ILE A 127 -3.89 11.48 8.78
N ALA A 128 -3.43 10.88 9.88
CA ALA A 128 -2.20 10.07 9.85
C ALA A 128 -2.30 8.92 8.84
N VAL A 129 -3.40 8.18 8.83
CA VAL A 129 -3.64 7.09 7.86
C VAL A 129 -3.72 7.64 6.42
N THR A 130 -4.32 8.80 6.22
CA THR A 130 -4.40 9.46 4.91
C THR A 130 -3.01 9.81 4.35
N VAL A 131 -2.11 10.25 5.21
CA VAL A 131 -0.70 10.53 4.84
C VAL A 131 0.13 9.25 4.73
N MET A 132 -0.07 8.29 5.63
CA MET A 132 0.73 7.07 5.72
C MET A 132 0.60 6.19 4.47
N VAL A 133 -0.60 6.01 3.94
CA VAL A 133 -0.86 5.04 2.86
C VAL A 133 -0.11 5.36 1.58
N PRO A 134 -0.08 6.60 1.05
CA PRO A 134 0.74 6.94 -0.11
C PRO A 134 2.25 6.77 0.12
N ASN A 135 2.70 6.82 1.36
CA ASN A 135 4.11 6.74 1.78
C ASN A 135 4.49 5.38 2.39
N SER A 136 3.72 4.34 2.12
CA SER A 136 3.99 2.97 2.55
C SER A 136 4.07 2.02 1.35
N LEU A 137 4.03 0.70 1.60
CA LEU A 137 3.96 -0.28 0.53
C LEU A 137 2.68 -0.07 -0.29
N GLY A 138 2.83 0.46 -1.47
CA GLY A 138 1.74 0.80 -2.38
C GLY A 138 2.26 1.22 -3.75
N PRO A 139 1.41 1.86 -4.58
CA PRO A 139 1.77 2.20 -5.95
C PRO A 139 3.07 3.00 -6.08
N GLY A 140 3.34 3.97 -5.23
CA GLY A 140 4.57 4.75 -5.29
C GLY A 140 5.82 3.89 -5.08
N GLU A 141 5.84 3.12 -4.01
CA GLU A 141 6.95 2.22 -3.67
C GLU A 141 7.17 1.15 -4.75
N LEU A 142 6.09 0.50 -5.20
CA LEU A 142 6.17 -0.54 -6.22
C LEU A 142 6.65 0.02 -7.56
N LEU A 143 6.21 1.22 -7.95
CA LEU A 143 6.69 1.90 -9.16
C LEU A 143 8.19 2.21 -9.10
N MET A 144 8.68 2.70 -7.95
CA MET A 144 10.11 3.01 -7.80
C MET A 144 10.99 1.78 -7.97
N HIS A 145 10.52 0.60 -7.54
CA HIS A 145 11.31 -0.63 -7.58
C HIS A 145 11.08 -1.48 -8.84
N TYR A 146 9.87 -1.49 -9.39
CA TYR A 146 9.46 -2.45 -10.43
C TYR A 146 8.84 -1.80 -11.66
N GLY A 147 8.54 -0.50 -11.62
CA GLY A 147 7.97 0.22 -12.76
C GLY A 147 9.00 0.42 -13.87
N THR A 148 8.54 0.41 -15.13
CA THR A 148 9.38 0.86 -16.26
C THR A 148 9.66 2.36 -16.15
N THR A 149 10.65 2.84 -16.89
CA THR A 149 10.97 4.28 -16.91
C THR A 149 9.75 5.11 -17.31
N GLU A 150 9.01 4.66 -18.34
CA GLU A 150 7.80 5.35 -18.82
C GLU A 150 6.72 5.40 -17.74
N GLN A 151 6.54 4.30 -16.99
CA GLN A 151 5.59 4.26 -15.88
C GLN A 151 6.01 5.18 -14.73
N GLN A 152 7.29 5.18 -14.38
CA GLN A 152 7.84 6.05 -13.34
C GLN A 152 7.68 7.52 -13.73
N ASP A 153 8.07 7.91 -14.94
CA ASP A 153 8.02 9.28 -15.43
C ASP A 153 6.58 9.81 -15.56
N TYR A 154 5.61 8.93 -15.84
CA TYR A 154 4.20 9.31 -15.91
C TYR A 154 3.55 9.40 -14.52
N TRP A 155 3.71 8.37 -13.69
CA TRP A 155 2.94 8.24 -12.45
C TRP A 155 3.58 8.94 -11.25
N LEU A 156 4.90 8.81 -11.04
CA LEU A 156 5.52 9.32 -9.81
C LEU A 156 5.38 10.84 -9.63
N PRO A 157 5.50 11.70 -10.66
CA PRO A 157 5.23 13.13 -10.51
C PRO A 157 3.77 13.43 -10.14
N ARG A 158 2.82 12.65 -10.65
CA ARG A 158 1.38 12.82 -10.38
C ARG A 158 1.00 12.37 -8.97
N LEU A 159 1.64 11.31 -8.49
CA LEU A 159 1.55 10.91 -7.08
C LEU A 159 2.20 11.95 -6.17
N ALA A 160 3.35 12.48 -6.57
CA ALA A 160 4.12 13.43 -5.79
C ALA A 160 3.39 14.75 -5.54
N ASP A 161 2.68 15.28 -6.52
CA ASP A 161 1.94 16.54 -6.38
C ASP A 161 0.49 16.36 -5.90
N GLY A 162 0.07 15.12 -5.65
CA GLY A 162 -1.24 14.79 -5.10
C GLY A 162 -2.38 14.83 -6.12
N ARG A 163 -2.11 14.99 -7.42
CA ARG A 163 -3.14 14.90 -8.48
C ARG A 163 -3.78 13.52 -8.54
N ASP A 164 -2.97 12.48 -8.36
CA ASP A 164 -3.41 11.08 -8.38
C ASP A 164 -3.05 10.42 -7.04
N ILE A 165 -3.88 10.62 -6.04
CA ILE A 165 -3.68 9.96 -4.75
C ILE A 165 -4.02 8.48 -4.90
N PRO A 166 -3.12 7.56 -4.51
CA PRO A 166 -3.33 6.13 -4.70
C PRO A 166 -4.02 5.48 -3.50
N CYS A 167 -4.66 4.34 -3.75
CA CYS A 167 -4.89 3.31 -2.75
C CYS A 167 -4.24 2.00 -3.18
N PHE A 168 -4.09 1.04 -2.27
CA PHE A 168 -3.57 -0.29 -2.59
C PHE A 168 -4.62 -1.37 -2.27
N ALA A 169 -5.24 -1.89 -3.33
CA ALA A 169 -6.33 -2.85 -3.27
C ALA A 169 -5.77 -4.30 -3.26
N LEU A 170 -5.35 -4.77 -2.08
CA LEU A 170 -4.77 -6.10 -1.87
C LEU A 170 -5.76 -7.06 -1.20
N THR A 171 -6.32 -6.68 -0.04
CA THR A 171 -7.13 -7.56 0.81
C THR A 171 -8.46 -7.93 0.16
N SER A 172 -8.78 -9.22 0.13
CA SER A 172 -10.05 -9.78 -0.33
C SER A 172 -10.86 -10.35 0.83
N PRO A 173 -12.16 -10.65 0.68
CA PRO A 173 -12.97 -11.27 1.73
C PRO A 173 -12.37 -12.58 2.26
N GLU A 174 -11.77 -13.38 1.40
CA GLU A 174 -11.20 -14.70 1.71
C GLU A 174 -9.73 -14.65 2.09
N ALA A 175 -9.02 -13.56 1.77
CA ALA A 175 -7.57 -13.45 1.93
C ALA A 175 -7.17 -12.11 2.56
N GLY A 176 -6.83 -12.14 3.83
CA GLY A 176 -6.29 -11.03 4.59
C GLY A 176 -4.79 -11.17 4.80
N SER A 177 -4.39 -11.84 5.89
CA SER A 177 -2.98 -12.03 6.27
C SER A 177 -2.20 -12.87 5.27
N ASP A 178 -2.83 -13.85 4.63
CA ASP A 178 -2.26 -14.60 3.53
C ASP A 178 -2.55 -13.89 2.19
N ALA A 179 -1.74 -12.92 1.84
CA ALA A 179 -1.85 -12.19 0.59
C ALA A 179 -1.64 -13.10 -0.64
N GLY A 180 -0.94 -14.21 -0.50
CA GLY A 180 -0.76 -15.20 -1.56
C GLY A 180 -2.03 -15.97 -1.92
N ALA A 181 -3.01 -16.00 -1.03
CA ALA A 181 -4.28 -16.71 -1.21
C ALA A 181 -5.37 -15.86 -1.88
N ILE A 182 -5.10 -14.63 -2.33
CA ILE A 182 -6.11 -13.78 -3.00
C ILE A 182 -6.78 -14.54 -4.14
N PRO A 183 -8.14 -14.53 -4.20
CA PRO A 183 -8.90 -15.22 -5.27
C PRO A 183 -9.03 -14.36 -6.53
N ASP A 184 -8.76 -13.08 -6.44
CA ASP A 184 -8.90 -12.14 -7.54
C ASP A 184 -8.00 -12.54 -8.70
N ALA A 185 -8.55 -12.52 -9.91
CA ALA A 185 -7.89 -13.10 -11.07
C ALA A 185 -8.02 -12.24 -12.32
N ALA A 186 -7.02 -12.34 -13.17
CA ALA A 186 -7.02 -11.79 -14.52
C ALA A 186 -6.68 -12.85 -15.54
N ILE A 187 -7.34 -12.77 -16.69
CA ILE A 187 -7.07 -13.59 -17.86
C ILE A 187 -6.40 -12.74 -18.92
N VAL A 188 -5.26 -13.19 -19.44
CA VAL A 188 -4.60 -12.57 -20.59
C VAL A 188 -5.46 -12.79 -21.82
N THR A 189 -5.82 -11.73 -22.51
CA THR A 189 -6.70 -11.82 -23.67
C THR A 189 -6.51 -10.62 -24.60
N LYS A 190 -7.02 -10.72 -25.81
CA LYS A 190 -7.16 -9.59 -26.71
C LYS A 190 -8.49 -8.88 -26.48
N GLY A 191 -8.50 -7.58 -26.60
CA GLY A 191 -9.69 -6.76 -26.48
C GLY A 191 -9.50 -5.40 -27.12
N GLU A 192 -10.58 -4.64 -27.20
CA GLU A 192 -10.57 -3.29 -27.76
C GLU A 192 -10.22 -2.28 -26.65
N PHE A 193 -9.22 -1.44 -26.90
CA PHE A 193 -8.86 -0.32 -26.06
C PHE A 193 -8.59 0.91 -26.94
N ASN A 194 -9.31 1.99 -26.70
CA ASN A 194 -9.24 3.24 -27.51
C ASN A 194 -9.45 3.04 -29.01
N GLY A 195 -10.27 2.06 -29.40
CA GLY A 195 -10.58 1.77 -30.80
C GLY A 195 -9.58 0.86 -31.52
N GLU A 196 -8.61 0.30 -30.80
CA GLU A 196 -7.62 -0.64 -31.32
C GLU A 196 -7.69 -1.98 -30.60
N GLU A 197 -7.48 -3.10 -31.33
CA GLU A 197 -7.31 -4.40 -30.69
C GLU A 197 -5.92 -4.47 -30.06
N VAL A 198 -5.89 -4.68 -28.75
CA VAL A 198 -4.65 -4.80 -27.99
C VAL A 198 -4.65 -6.07 -27.15
N LEU A 199 -3.44 -6.55 -26.82
CA LEU A 199 -3.26 -7.56 -25.78
C LEU A 199 -3.39 -6.90 -24.43
N GLY A 200 -4.27 -7.45 -23.58
CA GLY A 200 -4.58 -6.89 -22.26
C GLY A 200 -5.01 -7.95 -21.26
N LEU A 201 -5.63 -7.50 -20.20
CA LEU A 201 -6.11 -8.35 -19.11
C LEU A 201 -7.62 -8.13 -18.91
N ARG A 202 -8.38 -9.20 -18.71
CA ARG A 202 -9.74 -9.15 -18.14
C ARG A 202 -9.66 -9.51 -16.68
N VAL A 203 -9.96 -8.54 -15.82
CA VAL A 203 -9.73 -8.63 -14.38
C VAL A 203 -11.06 -8.70 -13.65
N SER A 204 -11.19 -9.65 -12.70
CA SER A 204 -12.29 -9.70 -11.74
C SER A 204 -11.76 -9.66 -10.33
N TRP A 205 -12.35 -8.78 -9.50
CA TRP A 205 -11.92 -8.61 -8.10
C TRP A 205 -13.08 -8.24 -7.18
N ASP A 206 -12.94 -8.62 -5.91
CA ASP A 206 -13.76 -8.15 -4.79
C ASP A 206 -12.83 -7.81 -3.61
N LYS A 207 -12.55 -6.54 -3.40
CA LYS A 207 -11.63 -6.07 -2.37
C LYS A 207 -12.35 -5.37 -1.23
N ARG A 208 -11.86 -5.56 0.01
CA ARG A 208 -12.38 -4.90 1.21
C ARG A 208 -11.30 -4.33 2.09
N TYR A 209 -11.69 -3.43 2.98
CA TYR A 209 -10.79 -2.71 3.87
C TYR A 209 -9.68 -1.95 3.12
N ILE A 210 -10.01 -1.44 1.93
CA ILE A 210 -9.05 -0.71 1.13
C ILE A 210 -9.00 0.74 1.57
N THR A 211 -7.92 1.09 2.22
CA THR A 211 -7.70 2.44 2.75
C THR A 211 -7.57 3.43 1.59
N LEU A 212 -8.22 4.57 1.72
CA LEU A 212 -8.34 5.65 0.74
C LEU A 212 -9.17 5.34 -0.52
N THR A 213 -9.88 4.21 -0.62
CA THR A 213 -10.63 3.84 -1.82
C THR A 213 -11.53 4.96 -2.34
N GLN A 214 -12.34 5.60 -1.46
CA GLN A 214 -13.28 6.64 -1.87
C GLN A 214 -12.60 7.92 -2.32
N PHE A 215 -11.39 8.15 -1.86
CA PHE A 215 -10.61 9.35 -2.05
C PHE A 215 -9.58 9.22 -3.16
N ALA A 216 -9.05 8.01 -3.37
CA ALA A 216 -8.02 7.73 -4.36
C ALA A 216 -8.49 8.02 -5.78
N ALA A 217 -7.58 8.53 -6.62
CA ALA A 217 -7.77 8.68 -8.05
C ALA A 217 -7.35 7.44 -8.83
N VAL A 218 -6.42 6.66 -8.26
CA VAL A 218 -5.88 5.44 -8.86
C VAL A 218 -5.81 4.30 -7.86
N LEU A 219 -6.22 3.12 -8.30
CA LEU A 219 -6.13 1.88 -7.56
C LEU A 219 -4.86 1.13 -7.95
N GLY A 220 -3.98 0.84 -7.00
CA GLY A 220 -2.99 -0.23 -7.13
C GLY A 220 -3.68 -1.56 -6.84
N LEU A 221 -4.08 -2.29 -7.87
CA LEU A 221 -4.87 -3.50 -7.75
C LEU A 221 -4.00 -4.74 -7.85
N ALA A 222 -4.04 -5.61 -6.86
CA ALA A 222 -3.33 -6.89 -6.84
C ALA A 222 -4.27 -8.05 -7.19
N PHE A 223 -3.83 -8.93 -8.10
CA PHE A 223 -4.57 -10.10 -8.58
C PHE A 223 -3.62 -11.16 -9.13
N LYS A 224 -4.09 -12.39 -9.30
CA LYS A 224 -3.36 -13.47 -9.99
C LYS A 224 -3.60 -13.39 -11.48
N VAL A 225 -2.57 -13.64 -12.29
CA VAL A 225 -2.67 -13.62 -13.75
C VAL A 225 -2.58 -15.03 -14.30
N PHE A 226 -3.50 -15.36 -15.19
CA PHE A 226 -3.55 -16.61 -15.92
C PHE A 226 -3.52 -16.33 -17.43
N ASP A 227 -2.78 -17.16 -18.16
CA ASP A 227 -2.63 -17.09 -19.62
C ASP A 227 -2.97 -18.45 -20.27
N PRO A 228 -4.28 -18.84 -20.27
CA PRO A 228 -4.69 -20.14 -20.79
C PRO A 228 -4.42 -20.30 -22.30
N ASP A 229 -4.40 -19.18 -23.03
CA ASP A 229 -4.17 -19.17 -24.47
C ASP A 229 -2.70 -18.97 -24.85
N GLN A 230 -1.80 -18.90 -23.85
CA GLN A 230 -0.34 -18.75 -24.02
C GLN A 230 0.06 -17.55 -24.89
N LEU A 231 -0.64 -16.43 -24.72
CA LEU A 231 -0.38 -15.20 -25.47
C LEU A 231 0.89 -14.46 -25.03
N LEU A 232 1.37 -14.72 -23.81
CA LEU A 232 2.59 -14.13 -23.23
C LEU A 232 3.75 -15.14 -23.12
N GLY A 233 3.52 -16.44 -23.43
CA GLY A 233 4.52 -17.49 -23.36
C GLY A 233 3.99 -18.82 -22.84
N ASP A 234 4.87 -19.72 -22.45
CA ASP A 234 4.51 -21.12 -22.15
C ASP A 234 3.88 -21.32 -20.75
N LYS A 235 3.90 -20.31 -19.88
CA LYS A 235 3.37 -20.42 -18.51
C LYS A 235 1.88 -20.10 -18.48
N LEU A 236 1.08 -21.02 -17.92
CA LEU A 236 -0.36 -20.83 -17.73
C LEU A 236 -0.69 -19.94 -16.53
N GLU A 237 0.12 -19.97 -15.48
CA GLU A 237 0.00 -19.17 -14.26
C GLU A 237 1.21 -18.25 -14.13
N LEU A 238 0.99 -16.94 -14.14
CA LEU A 238 2.04 -15.92 -14.10
C LEU A 238 2.26 -15.35 -12.70
N GLY A 239 1.45 -15.79 -11.72
CA GLY A 239 1.54 -15.33 -10.32
C GLY A 239 0.80 -14.03 -10.06
N ILE A 240 1.16 -13.38 -8.93
CA ILE A 240 0.53 -12.13 -8.51
C ILE A 240 1.14 -10.97 -9.27
N THR A 241 0.26 -10.13 -9.80
CA THR A 241 0.59 -8.91 -10.52
C THR A 241 -0.11 -7.72 -9.86
N CYS A 242 0.51 -6.55 -9.94
CA CYS A 242 -0.10 -5.29 -9.54
C CYS A 242 -0.31 -4.41 -10.77
N ALA A 243 -1.52 -3.85 -10.89
CA ALA A 243 -1.85 -2.89 -11.94
C ALA A 243 -2.28 -1.56 -11.35
N LEU A 244 -2.01 -0.48 -12.08
CA LEU A 244 -2.54 0.85 -11.79
C LEU A 244 -3.81 1.05 -12.60
N LEU A 245 -4.94 1.14 -11.93
CA LEU A 245 -6.25 1.27 -12.53
C LEU A 245 -6.90 2.59 -12.11
N PRO A 246 -7.15 3.54 -13.03
CA PRO A 246 -7.89 4.75 -12.70
C PRO A 246 -9.29 4.41 -12.16
N LYS A 247 -9.74 5.09 -11.11
CA LYS A 247 -11.09 4.84 -10.54
C LYS A 247 -12.22 5.14 -11.54
N SER A 248 -11.94 5.96 -12.54
CA SER A 248 -12.88 6.31 -13.60
C SER A 248 -12.94 5.27 -14.73
N HIS A 249 -12.11 4.21 -14.67
CA HIS A 249 -12.13 3.17 -15.67
C HIS A 249 -13.49 2.44 -15.68
N PRO A 250 -14.09 2.20 -16.86
CA PRO A 250 -15.36 1.48 -16.96
C PRO A 250 -15.31 0.13 -16.24
N GLY A 251 -16.34 -0.15 -15.42
CA GLY A 251 -16.44 -1.38 -14.64
C GLY A 251 -15.79 -1.36 -13.27
N VAL A 252 -15.12 -0.25 -12.88
CA VAL A 252 -14.64 -0.05 -11.51
C VAL A 252 -15.78 0.43 -10.63
N GLU A 253 -16.09 -0.34 -9.59
CA GLU A 253 -17.10 0.01 -8.59
C GLU A 253 -16.41 0.31 -7.26
N LEU A 254 -16.78 1.43 -6.64
CA LEU A 254 -16.37 1.79 -5.30
C LEU A 254 -17.56 1.62 -4.35
N GLY A 255 -17.34 0.88 -3.28
CA GLY A 255 -18.39 0.60 -2.31
C GLY A 255 -18.42 1.60 -1.15
N ASN A 256 -19.26 1.27 -0.17
CA ASN A 256 -19.47 2.09 1.00
C ASN A 256 -18.21 2.17 1.88
N ARG A 257 -18.13 3.29 2.61
CA ARG A 257 -17.09 3.47 3.63
C ARG A 257 -17.27 2.47 4.76
N HIS A 258 -16.19 1.83 5.16
CA HIS A 258 -16.11 1.08 6.41
C HIS A 258 -15.80 2.02 7.58
N ASP A 259 -16.07 1.56 8.78
CA ASP A 259 -15.73 2.25 10.03
C ASP A 259 -14.96 1.30 10.96
N PRO A 260 -13.72 0.91 10.58
CA PRO A 260 -12.99 -0.12 11.31
C PRO A 260 -12.66 0.36 12.70
N MET A 261 -13.21 -0.31 13.72
CA MET A 261 -12.99 -0.04 15.14
C MET A 261 -13.32 1.39 15.58
N GLY A 262 -14.18 2.10 14.86
CA GLY A 262 -14.56 3.48 15.15
C GLY A 262 -13.53 4.53 14.76
N VAL A 263 -12.46 4.15 14.10
CA VAL A 263 -11.47 5.11 13.57
C VAL A 263 -11.95 5.63 12.21
N ARG A 264 -12.19 6.94 12.14
CA ARG A 264 -12.87 7.60 11.03
C ARG A 264 -11.93 7.97 9.87
N PHE A 265 -11.16 7.03 9.36
CA PHE A 265 -10.39 7.23 8.12
C PHE A 265 -11.13 6.68 6.89
N TYR A 266 -10.72 7.11 5.70
CA TYR A 266 -11.28 6.60 4.46
C TYR A 266 -10.84 5.15 4.24
N ASN A 267 -11.83 4.26 4.17
CA ASN A 267 -11.63 2.83 3.99
C ASN A 267 -12.90 2.22 3.40
N GLY A 268 -12.79 1.32 2.45
CA GLY A 268 -13.98 0.77 1.82
C GLY A 268 -13.72 -0.45 0.95
N THR A 269 -14.67 -0.75 0.09
CA THR A 269 -14.59 -1.84 -0.87
C THR A 269 -14.35 -1.31 -2.28
N THR A 270 -13.78 -2.14 -3.15
CA THR A 270 -13.82 -1.95 -4.60
C THR A 270 -14.07 -3.28 -5.29
N ARG A 271 -14.83 -3.25 -6.36
CA ARG A 271 -15.21 -4.42 -7.18
C ARG A 271 -15.07 -4.13 -8.66
N GLY A 272 -14.87 -5.18 -9.41
CA GLY A 272 -14.96 -5.19 -10.85
C GLY A 272 -15.17 -6.61 -11.34
N GLN A 273 -15.97 -6.76 -12.39
CA GLN A 273 -16.27 -8.04 -12.99
C GLN A 273 -15.93 -7.98 -14.47
N ASP A 274 -14.99 -8.84 -14.89
CA ASP A 274 -14.57 -8.97 -16.29
C ASP A 274 -14.14 -7.62 -16.94
N VAL A 275 -13.42 -6.80 -16.18
CA VAL A 275 -12.97 -5.47 -16.59
C VAL A 275 -11.74 -5.60 -17.48
N PHE A 276 -11.81 -5.06 -18.70
CA PHE A 276 -10.69 -5.08 -19.65
C PHE A 276 -9.76 -3.90 -19.45
#